data_55e0ef484ac31f3102f439fb816b3b9e
#
_entry.id   55e0ef484ac31f3102f439fb816b3b9e
#
_cell.length_a   1.000
_cell.length_b   1.000
_cell.length_c   1.000
_cell.angle_alpha   90.00
_cell.angle_beta   90.00
_cell.angle_gamma   90.00
#
_symmetry.space_group_name_H-M   'P 1'
#
loop_
_entity.id
_entity.type
_entity.pdbx_description
1 polymer ?
#
loop_
_entity_poly.entity_id
_entity_poly.type
_entity_poly.pdbx_seq_one_letter_code
_entity_poly.pdbx_strand_id
1 'polypeptide(L)'
;FIPLAVYAGMILLSTLLSVNMGASFTGNFYQFQGVLVLLGYLVFCLYAYQVMEQEKDYKTIWYGIVAVFIVMAVLGIFQIAKKDLLDFAWMQRLVMSKEQFAEYGGTLETIFSGNNVFLSLYNPNYAGVFLTMFAPVFAVMCSSEKEKKKKIFYGILCAGCLILIWFTYSRSTFFALLVALVVGCILSKEKIGKLMKYILPGILILAVVFVGIDKINDFHYLSRWKEDTPKTKLERMITSKDGVELCYDGKEYLITLEDKKAKIYDKKGRETDIKKVDHSAKMAIAEYDEEKYIDVYLCNQTFTFGKNSKGYYYRTENGKETQLTDISKVDVGGKEYLGSGRIYIWSRTLPILKKYIVAGSGPDTFAEVFPQNDYVGKAIYANNPARVIEKPHNDYLMQWVQN
;
A
#
# COMPACT_ATOMS: atom_id res chain seq x y z
N PHE A 1 19.79 18.46 -17.73
CA PHE A 1 18.47 19.14 -17.81
C PHE A 1 17.49 18.47 -18.77
N ILE A 2 17.97 17.82 -19.88
CA ILE A 2 17.08 17.20 -20.88
C ILE A 2 16.05 16.24 -20.26
N PRO A 3 16.41 15.27 -19.37
CA PRO A 3 15.42 14.37 -18.79
C PRO A 3 14.32 15.09 -17.98
N LEU A 4 14.68 16.16 -17.26
CA LEU A 4 13.72 16.96 -16.49
C LEU A 4 12.75 17.70 -17.41
N ALA A 5 13.26 18.27 -18.52
CA ALA A 5 12.42 18.94 -19.52
C ALA A 5 11.47 17.97 -20.23
N VAL A 6 11.96 16.76 -20.58
CA VAL A 6 11.12 15.70 -21.16
C VAL A 6 10.03 15.28 -20.17
N TYR A 7 10.37 15.04 -18.92
CA TYR A 7 9.41 14.67 -17.89
C TYR A 7 8.37 15.78 -17.65
N ALA A 8 8.80 17.05 -17.59
CA ALA A 8 7.87 18.19 -17.51
C ALA A 8 6.91 18.24 -18.72
N GLY A 9 7.44 18.02 -19.93
CA GLY A 9 6.63 17.95 -21.15
C GLY A 9 5.60 16.81 -21.11
N MET A 10 5.98 15.64 -20.61
CA MET A 10 5.06 14.49 -20.45
C MET A 10 3.97 14.79 -19.43
N ILE A 11 4.31 15.36 -18.27
CA ILE A 11 3.32 15.76 -17.26
C ILE A 11 2.31 16.76 -17.84
N LEU A 12 2.77 17.78 -18.58
CA LEU A 12 1.88 18.75 -19.20
C LEU A 12 1.00 18.10 -20.28
N LEU A 13 1.56 17.25 -21.13
CA LEU A 13 0.81 16.52 -22.14
C LEU A 13 -0.26 15.63 -21.53
N SER A 14 0.11 14.83 -20.51
CA SER A 14 -0.82 13.95 -19.83
C SER A 14 -1.93 14.71 -19.10
N THR A 15 -1.62 15.92 -18.57
CA THR A 15 -2.63 16.79 -17.97
C THR A 15 -3.65 17.30 -19.00
N LEU A 16 -3.19 17.72 -20.18
CA LEU A 16 -4.05 18.19 -21.27
C LEU A 16 -4.95 17.08 -21.84
N LEU A 17 -4.45 15.84 -21.87
CA LEU A 17 -5.17 14.68 -22.38
C LEU A 17 -5.84 13.86 -21.25
N SER A 18 -5.90 14.40 -20.05
CA SER A 18 -6.36 13.73 -18.86
C SER A 18 -7.83 13.29 -18.94
N VAL A 19 -8.13 12.15 -18.31
CA VAL A 19 -9.50 11.67 -18.08
C VAL A 19 -10.28 12.61 -17.14
N ASN A 20 -9.56 13.36 -16.28
CA ASN A 20 -10.12 14.36 -15.39
C ASN A 20 -9.13 15.53 -15.24
N MET A 21 -9.29 16.55 -16.07
CA MET A 21 -8.37 17.70 -16.10
C MET A 21 -8.34 18.46 -14.76
N GLY A 22 -9.49 18.58 -14.08
CA GLY A 22 -9.56 19.24 -12.78
C GLY A 22 -8.70 18.54 -11.72
N ALA A 23 -8.89 17.22 -11.57
CA ALA A 23 -8.08 16.40 -10.66
C ALA A 23 -6.60 16.42 -11.06
N SER A 24 -6.28 16.36 -12.35
CA SER A 24 -4.89 16.42 -12.83
C SER A 24 -4.23 17.77 -12.58
N PHE A 25 -4.98 18.86 -12.54
CA PHE A 25 -4.43 20.17 -12.29
C PHE A 25 -4.15 20.41 -10.79
N THR A 26 -5.12 20.17 -9.93
CA THR A 26 -5.04 20.47 -8.49
C THR A 26 -4.60 19.30 -7.62
N GLY A 27 -4.72 18.07 -8.12
CA GLY A 27 -4.60 16.82 -7.38
C GLY A 27 -5.95 16.27 -6.96
N ASN A 28 -6.04 14.95 -6.86
CA ASN A 28 -7.20 14.24 -6.33
C ASN A 28 -7.14 14.22 -4.79
N PHE A 29 -8.30 14.09 -4.15
CA PHE A 29 -8.46 14.05 -2.69
C PHE A 29 -7.54 13.04 -1.99
N TYR A 30 -7.16 11.96 -2.66
CA TYR A 30 -6.35 10.90 -2.02
C TYR A 30 -4.86 11.22 -1.92
N GLN A 31 -4.28 11.98 -2.86
CA GLN A 31 -2.83 12.20 -2.89
C GLN A 31 -2.41 13.65 -3.09
N PHE A 32 -3.28 14.50 -3.65
CA PHE A 32 -3.00 15.91 -3.94
C PHE A 32 -1.75 16.13 -4.80
N GLN A 33 -1.45 15.20 -5.72
CA GLN A 33 -0.26 15.23 -6.58
C GLN A 33 -0.58 15.66 -8.03
N GLY A 34 -1.34 16.73 -8.18
CA GLY A 34 -1.61 17.31 -9.50
C GLY A 34 -0.37 17.93 -10.15
N VAL A 35 -0.53 18.41 -11.39
CA VAL A 35 0.55 18.99 -12.22
C VAL A 35 1.33 20.08 -11.50
N LEU A 36 0.65 20.94 -10.72
CA LEU A 36 1.32 22.04 -9.99
C LEU A 36 2.34 21.51 -8.98
N VAL A 37 2.00 20.44 -8.27
CA VAL A 37 2.89 19.81 -7.28
C VAL A 37 4.06 19.14 -7.98
N LEU A 38 3.81 18.39 -9.06
CA LEU A 38 4.87 17.70 -9.81
C LEU A 38 5.86 18.69 -10.45
N LEU A 39 5.36 19.77 -11.07
CA LEU A 39 6.21 20.83 -11.58
C LEU A 39 6.95 21.55 -10.45
N GLY A 40 6.33 21.74 -9.30
CA GLY A 40 6.98 22.29 -8.11
C GLY A 40 8.20 21.47 -7.67
N TYR A 41 8.10 20.13 -7.70
CA TYR A 41 9.26 19.27 -7.43
C TYR A 41 10.39 19.46 -8.44
N LEU A 42 10.07 19.62 -9.74
CA LEU A 42 11.08 19.88 -10.77
C LEU A 42 11.75 21.25 -10.58
N VAL A 43 10.98 22.29 -10.30
CA VAL A 43 11.51 23.64 -10.02
C VAL A 43 12.41 23.59 -8.78
N PHE A 44 11.99 22.91 -7.71
CA PHE A 44 12.80 22.73 -6.51
C PHE A 44 14.10 21.98 -6.80
N CYS A 45 14.05 20.93 -7.60
CA CYS A 45 15.24 20.19 -8.02
C CYS A 45 16.24 21.07 -8.78
N LEU A 46 15.74 21.88 -9.74
CA LEU A 46 16.55 22.83 -10.50
C LEU A 46 17.14 23.93 -9.61
N TYR A 47 16.35 24.48 -8.71
CA TYR A 47 16.80 25.47 -7.75
C TYR A 47 17.89 24.92 -6.84
N ALA A 48 17.68 23.73 -6.28
CA ALA A 48 18.67 23.08 -5.44
C ALA A 48 19.99 22.84 -6.20
N TYR A 49 19.91 22.42 -7.48
CA TYR A 49 21.09 22.24 -8.32
C TYR A 49 21.84 23.56 -8.55
N GLN A 50 21.14 24.68 -8.77
CA GLN A 50 21.76 25.99 -9.02
C GLN A 50 22.40 26.60 -7.76
N VAL A 51 21.79 26.38 -6.59
CA VAL A 51 22.25 27.00 -5.33
C VAL A 51 23.38 26.21 -4.67
N MET A 52 23.44 24.89 -4.89
CA MET A 52 24.46 24.04 -4.28
C MET A 52 25.74 24.02 -5.11
N GLU A 53 26.58 25.06 -4.97
CA GLU A 53 27.84 25.17 -5.71
C GLU A 53 29.06 24.81 -4.85
N GLN A 54 29.02 25.05 -3.55
CA GLN A 54 30.14 24.89 -2.64
C GLN A 54 30.02 23.71 -1.71
N GLU A 55 31.15 23.15 -1.28
CA GLU A 55 31.16 22.03 -0.32
C GLU A 55 30.45 22.36 1.02
N LYS A 56 30.49 23.64 1.45
CA LYS A 56 29.77 24.09 2.64
C LYS A 56 28.27 23.97 2.50
N ASP A 57 27.69 24.13 1.28
CA ASP A 57 26.25 24.09 1.04
C ASP A 57 25.75 22.64 1.21
N TYR A 58 26.49 21.68 0.67
CA TYR A 58 26.20 20.25 0.86
C TYR A 58 26.30 19.85 2.33
N LYS A 59 27.32 20.37 3.06
CA LYS A 59 27.45 20.11 4.50
C LYS A 59 26.27 20.67 5.30
N THR A 60 25.84 21.89 4.98
CA THR A 60 24.71 22.53 5.65
C THR A 60 23.41 21.70 5.46
N ILE A 61 23.13 21.31 4.22
CA ILE A 61 21.97 20.46 3.92
C ILE A 61 22.10 19.11 4.62
N TRP A 62 23.29 18.50 4.59
CA TRP A 62 23.53 17.23 5.28
C TRP A 62 23.26 17.32 6.78
N TYR A 63 23.71 18.37 7.45
CA TYR A 63 23.41 18.58 8.87
C TYR A 63 21.91 18.76 9.11
N GLY A 64 21.21 19.48 8.24
CA GLY A 64 19.75 19.60 8.30
C GLY A 64 19.05 18.24 8.18
N ILE A 65 19.47 17.43 7.22
CA ILE A 65 18.96 16.06 7.02
C ILE A 65 19.22 15.18 8.24
N VAL A 66 20.43 15.23 8.81
CA VAL A 66 20.77 14.48 10.04
C VAL A 66 19.93 14.95 11.22
N ALA A 67 19.69 16.25 11.35
CA ALA A 67 18.84 16.79 12.41
C ALA A 67 17.40 16.27 12.31
N VAL A 68 16.80 16.28 11.10
CA VAL A 68 15.48 15.69 10.86
C VAL A 68 15.48 14.20 11.21
N PHE A 69 16.51 13.46 10.79
CA PHE A 69 16.61 12.05 11.15
C PHE A 69 16.65 11.83 12.67
N ILE A 70 17.41 12.66 13.42
CA ILE A 70 17.49 12.54 14.88
C ILE A 70 16.11 12.77 15.52
N VAL A 71 15.37 13.79 15.07
CA VAL A 71 14.01 14.06 15.57
C VAL A 71 13.11 12.85 15.31
N MET A 72 13.13 12.32 14.10
CA MET A 72 12.36 11.12 13.74
C MET A 72 12.78 9.89 14.57
N ALA A 73 14.09 9.72 14.79
CA ALA A 73 14.60 8.63 15.61
C ALA A 73 14.13 8.72 17.07
N VAL A 74 14.08 9.93 17.63
CA VAL A 74 13.53 10.16 18.98
C VAL A 74 12.07 9.73 19.04
N LEU A 75 11.23 10.15 18.08
CA LEU A 75 9.84 9.69 18.00
C LEU A 75 9.76 8.15 17.96
N GLY A 76 10.57 7.52 17.09
CA GLY A 76 10.62 6.08 16.98
C GLY A 76 11.02 5.35 18.26
N ILE A 77 11.96 5.90 19.05
CA ILE A 77 12.35 5.33 20.35
C ILE A 77 11.19 5.35 21.34
N PHE A 78 10.43 6.44 21.38
CA PHE A 78 9.23 6.52 22.23
C PHE A 78 8.14 5.53 21.76
N GLN A 79 7.98 5.34 20.45
CA GLN A 79 7.06 4.35 19.90
C GLN A 79 7.47 2.91 20.25
N ILE A 80 8.76 2.58 20.23
CA ILE A 80 9.29 1.29 20.74
C ILE A 80 8.94 1.10 22.22
N ALA A 81 9.04 2.16 23.00
CA ALA A 81 8.69 2.14 24.42
C ALA A 81 7.16 2.11 24.67
N LYS A 82 6.34 2.03 23.62
CA LYS A 82 4.86 2.07 23.67
C LYS A 82 4.32 3.35 24.32
N LYS A 83 5.02 4.46 24.15
CA LYS A 83 4.67 5.80 24.62
C LYS A 83 4.80 6.79 23.47
N ASP A 84 3.88 6.72 22.51
CA ASP A 84 3.93 7.59 21.35
C ASP A 84 3.79 9.06 21.78
N LEU A 85 4.76 9.88 21.38
CA LEU A 85 4.72 11.32 21.67
C LEU A 85 3.55 12.02 20.97
N LEU A 86 3.09 11.47 19.83
CA LEU A 86 1.95 12.01 19.08
C LEU A 86 0.60 11.81 19.80
N ASP A 87 0.54 10.91 20.78
CA ASP A 87 -0.67 10.70 21.60
C ASP A 87 -0.79 11.72 22.75
N PHE A 88 0.29 12.47 23.06
CA PHE A 88 0.25 13.49 24.11
C PHE A 88 -0.40 14.80 23.64
N ALA A 89 -1.29 15.36 24.44
CA ALA A 89 -2.02 16.60 24.12
C ALA A 89 -1.12 17.78 23.76
N TRP A 90 0.06 17.90 24.38
CA TRP A 90 1.00 18.98 24.08
C TRP A 90 1.61 18.84 22.66
N MET A 91 1.89 17.61 22.21
CA MET A 91 2.38 17.36 20.86
C MET A 91 1.25 17.57 19.84
N GLN A 92 0.04 17.11 20.14
CA GLN A 92 -1.14 17.33 19.29
C GLN A 92 -1.40 18.81 19.06
N ARG A 93 -1.19 19.67 20.07
CA ARG A 93 -1.28 21.13 19.92
C ARG A 93 -0.28 21.72 18.93
N LEU A 94 0.88 21.08 18.73
CA LEU A 94 1.89 21.54 17.76
C LEU A 94 1.58 21.13 16.31
N VAL A 95 0.88 20.02 16.13
CA VAL A 95 0.65 19.42 14.79
C VAL A 95 -0.77 19.58 14.27
N MET A 96 -1.73 19.93 15.13
CA MET A 96 -3.14 20.12 14.79
C MET A 96 -3.51 21.59 14.68
N SER A 97 -4.52 21.91 13.88
CA SER A 97 -5.15 23.24 13.92
C SER A 97 -5.86 23.45 15.27
N LYS A 98 -6.16 24.71 15.60
CA LYS A 98 -6.88 25.03 16.85
C LYS A 98 -8.26 24.38 16.90
N GLU A 99 -8.94 24.32 15.76
CA GLU A 99 -10.26 23.74 15.60
C GLU A 99 -10.19 22.22 15.80
N GLN A 100 -9.27 21.55 15.11
CA GLN A 100 -9.06 20.10 15.26
C GLN A 100 -8.65 19.73 16.69
N PHE A 101 -7.78 20.53 17.32
CA PHE A 101 -7.40 20.28 18.70
C PHE A 101 -8.57 20.49 19.67
N ALA A 102 -9.45 21.45 19.43
CA ALA A 102 -10.65 21.69 20.26
C ALA A 102 -11.63 20.51 20.16
N GLU A 103 -11.73 19.87 18.98
CA GLU A 103 -12.64 18.75 18.73
C GLU A 103 -12.07 17.41 19.22
N TYR A 104 -10.79 17.13 18.93
CA TYR A 104 -10.19 15.81 19.13
C TYR A 104 -8.97 15.79 20.06
N GLY A 105 -8.48 16.95 20.49
CA GLY A 105 -7.22 17.07 21.22
C GLY A 105 -7.20 16.31 22.54
N GLY A 106 -6.15 15.55 22.77
CA GLY A 106 -5.98 14.71 23.95
C GLY A 106 -6.76 13.40 23.98
N THR A 107 -7.61 13.13 22.96
CA THR A 107 -8.41 11.90 22.85
C THR A 107 -7.99 11.04 21.67
N LEU A 108 -7.20 11.57 20.73
CA LEU A 108 -6.72 10.82 19.57
C LEU A 108 -5.57 9.91 19.95
N GLU A 109 -5.73 8.66 19.60
CA GLU A 109 -4.65 7.66 19.57
C GLU A 109 -4.33 7.33 18.12
N THR A 110 -3.06 7.20 17.80
CA THR A 110 -2.65 6.78 16.45
C THR A 110 -2.94 5.30 16.25
N ILE A 111 -3.40 4.92 15.05
CA ILE A 111 -3.81 3.54 14.71
C ILE A 111 -2.69 2.51 14.99
N PHE A 112 -1.44 2.94 14.91
CA PHE A 112 -0.26 2.09 15.11
C PHE A 112 0.37 2.22 16.48
N SER A 113 -0.20 3.07 17.36
CA SER A 113 0.34 3.29 18.71
C SER A 113 0.47 1.98 19.48
N GLY A 114 1.63 1.81 20.11
CA GLY A 114 1.94 0.62 20.89
C GLY A 114 2.26 -0.66 20.12
N ASN A 115 2.15 -0.68 18.79
CA ASN A 115 2.35 -1.87 17.97
C ASN A 115 3.53 -1.76 17.00
N ASN A 116 3.69 -0.62 16.32
CA ASN A 116 4.67 -0.44 15.25
C ASN A 116 5.37 0.91 15.37
N VAL A 117 6.61 0.98 14.88
CA VAL A 117 7.28 2.27 14.62
C VAL A 117 6.81 2.80 13.27
N PHE A 118 6.23 3.99 13.25
CA PHE A 118 5.82 4.71 12.04
C PHE A 118 6.38 6.14 12.00
N LEU A 119 7.16 6.55 13.01
CA LEU A 119 7.74 7.88 13.17
C LEU A 119 6.64 8.96 13.19
N SER A 120 6.71 9.95 12.28
CA SER A 120 5.61 10.88 11.99
C SER A 120 5.04 10.68 10.58
N LEU A 121 5.30 9.53 9.94
CA LEU A 121 5.00 9.29 8.53
C LEU A 121 3.68 8.53 8.31
N TYR A 122 2.80 8.50 9.30
CA TYR A 122 1.47 7.90 9.23
C TYR A 122 1.44 6.38 9.04
N ASN A 123 2.44 5.79 8.37
CA ASN A 123 2.43 4.36 8.03
C ASN A 123 3.81 3.72 8.28
N PRO A 124 3.89 2.56 8.95
CA PRO A 124 5.15 1.85 9.18
C PRO A 124 5.96 1.54 7.91
N ASN A 125 5.28 1.31 6.77
CA ASN A 125 5.99 1.08 5.50
C ASN A 125 6.71 2.35 5.02
N TYR A 126 6.13 3.54 5.21
CA TYR A 126 6.79 4.80 4.84
C TYR A 126 7.97 5.08 5.78
N ALA A 127 7.81 4.84 7.08
CA ALA A 127 8.90 4.90 8.03
C ALA A 127 10.03 3.94 7.65
N GLY A 128 9.69 2.73 7.24
CA GLY A 128 10.63 1.74 6.75
C GLY A 128 11.41 2.21 5.52
N VAL A 129 10.74 2.77 4.51
CA VAL A 129 11.39 3.34 3.32
C VAL A 129 12.33 4.47 3.71
N PHE A 130 11.85 5.43 4.51
CA PHE A 130 12.68 6.53 5.00
C PHE A 130 13.96 6.03 5.69
N LEU A 131 13.84 5.14 6.64
CA LEU A 131 14.99 4.58 7.37
C LEU A 131 15.94 3.80 6.46
N THR A 132 15.41 3.08 5.47
CA THR A 132 16.22 2.32 4.50
C THR A 132 17.04 3.23 3.59
N MET A 133 16.60 4.44 3.32
CA MET A 133 17.40 5.42 2.59
C MET A 133 18.60 5.90 3.41
N PHE A 134 18.46 6.04 4.73
CA PHE A 134 19.52 6.55 5.60
C PHE A 134 20.51 5.49 6.08
N ALA A 135 20.07 4.25 6.33
CA ALA A 135 20.93 3.20 6.86
C ALA A 135 22.22 2.98 6.04
N PRO A 136 22.16 2.79 4.71
CA PRO A 136 23.37 2.62 3.90
C PRO A 136 24.23 3.89 3.83
N VAL A 137 23.60 5.08 3.84
CA VAL A 137 24.33 6.35 3.84
C VAL A 137 25.14 6.50 5.13
N PHE A 138 24.55 6.26 6.29
CA PHE A 138 25.25 6.30 7.56
C PHE A 138 26.33 5.21 7.66
N ALA A 139 26.11 4.02 7.08
CA ALA A 139 27.11 2.98 7.02
C ALA A 139 28.35 3.41 6.19
N VAL A 140 28.12 4.04 5.03
CA VAL A 140 29.19 4.58 4.18
C VAL A 140 29.93 5.71 4.91
N MET A 141 29.21 6.65 5.51
CA MET A 141 29.82 7.75 6.28
C MET A 141 30.66 7.19 7.46
N CYS A 142 30.12 6.23 8.21
CA CYS A 142 30.86 5.54 9.27
C CYS A 142 32.14 4.89 8.78
N SER A 143 32.10 4.22 7.61
CA SER A 143 33.28 3.51 7.07
C SER A 143 34.32 4.45 6.49
N SER A 144 33.91 5.58 5.92
CA SER A 144 34.77 6.53 5.21
C SER A 144 35.37 7.61 6.13
N GLU A 145 34.77 7.83 7.28
CA GLU A 145 35.21 8.86 8.21
C GLU A 145 36.54 8.49 8.90
N LYS A 146 37.47 9.43 8.96
CA LYS A 146 38.78 9.27 9.62
C LYS A 146 38.75 9.67 11.08
N GLU A 147 37.93 10.68 11.40
CA GLU A 147 37.81 11.18 12.77
C GLU A 147 36.99 10.21 13.64
N LYS A 148 37.60 9.68 14.70
CA LYS A 148 36.99 8.65 15.55
C LYS A 148 35.63 9.06 16.13
N LYS A 149 35.47 10.34 16.54
CA LYS A 149 34.20 10.84 17.09
C LYS A 149 33.08 10.80 16.07
N LYS A 150 33.32 11.29 14.86
CA LYS A 150 32.33 11.28 13.76
C LYS A 150 32.03 9.85 13.31
N LYS A 151 33.05 8.98 13.26
CA LYS A 151 32.87 7.57 12.95
C LYS A 151 31.90 6.89 13.93
N ILE A 152 32.10 7.14 15.25
CA ILE A 152 31.20 6.61 16.28
C ILE A 152 29.80 7.21 16.13
N PHE A 153 29.69 8.51 15.89
CA PHE A 153 28.42 9.18 15.68
C PHE A 153 27.61 8.55 14.53
N TYR A 154 28.20 8.40 13.34
CA TYR A 154 27.52 7.75 12.20
C TYR A 154 27.23 6.27 12.46
N GLY A 155 28.08 5.57 13.20
CA GLY A 155 27.84 4.20 13.64
C GLY A 155 26.60 4.08 14.52
N ILE A 156 26.41 5.02 15.47
CA ILE A 156 25.22 5.09 16.32
C ILE A 156 23.97 5.39 15.48
N LEU A 157 24.03 6.33 14.53
CA LEU A 157 22.90 6.61 13.64
C LEU A 157 22.53 5.41 12.76
N CYS A 158 23.52 4.71 12.24
CA CYS A 158 23.30 3.47 11.46
C CYS A 158 22.65 2.39 12.31
N ALA A 159 23.16 2.13 13.49
CA ALA A 159 22.56 1.17 14.43
C ALA A 159 21.14 1.56 14.82
N GLY A 160 20.90 2.83 15.10
CA GLY A 160 19.57 3.37 15.36
C GLY A 160 18.60 3.14 14.20
N CYS A 161 19.03 3.39 12.95
CA CYS A 161 18.24 3.04 11.76
C CYS A 161 17.82 1.58 11.75
N LEU A 162 18.78 0.67 11.95
CA LEU A 162 18.52 -0.77 11.89
C LEU A 162 17.56 -1.22 12.99
N ILE A 163 17.69 -0.67 14.19
CA ILE A 163 16.77 -0.94 15.31
C ILE A 163 15.37 -0.44 14.97
N LEU A 164 15.24 0.81 14.50
CA LEU A 164 13.95 1.38 14.15
C LEU A 164 13.28 0.63 12.98
N ILE A 165 14.04 0.26 11.94
CA ILE A 165 13.57 -0.58 10.83
C ILE A 165 12.95 -1.86 11.35
N TRP A 166 13.59 -2.50 12.31
CA TRP A 166 13.08 -3.71 12.93
C TRP A 166 11.65 -3.54 13.44
N PHE A 167 11.43 -2.51 14.24
CA PHE A 167 10.15 -2.24 14.87
C PHE A 167 9.09 -1.62 13.94
N THR A 168 9.44 -1.32 12.67
CA THR A 168 8.41 -0.98 11.67
C THR A 168 7.59 -2.20 11.24
N TYR A 169 8.13 -3.40 11.42
CA TYR A 169 7.55 -4.66 10.94
C TYR A 169 7.23 -4.65 9.43
N SER A 170 7.91 -3.81 8.65
CA SER A 170 7.72 -3.68 7.21
C SER A 170 8.57 -4.67 6.42
N ARG A 171 7.92 -5.64 5.77
CA ARG A 171 8.60 -6.64 4.93
C ARG A 171 9.35 -6.00 3.75
N SER A 172 8.75 -5.01 3.10
CA SER A 172 9.34 -4.31 1.97
C SER A 172 10.67 -3.63 2.34
N THR A 173 10.79 -3.15 3.56
CA THR A 173 11.99 -2.51 4.10
C THR A 173 13.17 -3.48 4.19
N PHE A 174 12.92 -4.72 4.63
CA PHE A 174 13.97 -5.74 4.69
C PHE A 174 14.45 -6.15 3.31
N PHE A 175 13.55 -6.30 2.34
CA PHE A 175 13.95 -6.55 0.95
C PHE A 175 14.76 -5.39 0.38
N ALA A 176 14.37 -4.14 0.65
CA ALA A 176 15.10 -2.97 0.20
C ALA A 176 16.50 -2.90 0.83
N LEU A 177 16.66 -3.21 2.12
CA LEU A 177 17.97 -3.31 2.77
C LEU A 177 18.84 -4.40 2.16
N LEU A 178 18.27 -5.57 1.84
CA LEU A 178 18.99 -6.64 1.19
C LEU A 178 19.49 -6.20 -0.20
N VAL A 179 18.63 -5.55 -0.99
CA VAL A 179 19.02 -4.99 -2.30
C VAL A 179 20.13 -3.95 -2.13
N ALA A 180 19.97 -3.01 -1.18
CA ALA A 180 20.99 -2.00 -0.90
C ALA A 180 22.34 -2.62 -0.51
N LEU A 181 22.33 -3.69 0.27
CA LEU A 181 23.53 -4.45 0.63
C LEU A 181 24.18 -5.07 -0.60
N VAL A 182 23.42 -5.77 -1.44
CA VAL A 182 23.91 -6.40 -2.67
C VAL A 182 24.51 -5.35 -3.60
N VAL A 183 23.82 -4.23 -3.85
CA VAL A 183 24.32 -3.12 -4.67
C VAL A 183 25.59 -2.53 -4.05
N GLY A 184 25.61 -2.30 -2.74
CA GLY A 184 26.79 -1.83 -2.01
C GLY A 184 27.99 -2.77 -2.18
N CYS A 185 27.77 -4.08 -2.12
CA CYS A 185 28.81 -5.08 -2.39
C CYS A 185 29.31 -5.01 -3.84
N ILE A 186 28.42 -4.90 -4.82
CA ILE A 186 28.79 -4.82 -6.25
C ILE A 186 29.63 -3.55 -6.52
N LEU A 187 29.23 -2.42 -5.96
CA LEU A 187 29.95 -1.14 -6.14
C LEU A 187 31.29 -1.11 -5.41
N SER A 188 31.45 -1.90 -4.35
CA SER A 188 32.67 -1.96 -3.53
C SER A 188 33.66 -3.08 -3.95
N LYS A 189 33.68 -3.47 -5.21
CA LYS A 189 34.40 -4.66 -5.76
C LYS A 189 35.81 -4.88 -5.21
N GLU A 190 36.58 -3.82 -5.06
CA GLU A 190 37.97 -3.90 -4.58
C GLU A 190 38.11 -4.19 -3.06
N LYS A 191 37.05 -3.97 -2.31
CA LYS A 191 37.02 -4.14 -0.84
C LYS A 191 36.14 -5.29 -0.36
N ILE A 192 35.47 -5.99 -1.29
CA ILE A 192 34.48 -7.04 -0.99
C ILE A 192 35.03 -8.08 0.01
N GLY A 193 36.23 -8.61 -0.21
CA GLY A 193 36.78 -9.64 0.68
C GLY A 193 36.98 -9.18 2.11
N LYS A 194 37.34 -7.90 2.32
CA LYS A 194 37.48 -7.31 3.66
C LYS A 194 36.10 -6.96 4.26
N LEU A 195 35.18 -6.51 3.42
CA LEU A 195 33.82 -6.11 3.84
C LEU A 195 32.96 -7.33 4.22
N MET A 196 33.08 -8.44 3.46
CA MET A 196 32.35 -9.69 3.71
C MET A 196 32.67 -10.30 5.07
N LYS A 197 33.88 -10.11 5.59
CA LYS A 197 34.25 -10.56 6.94
C LYS A 197 33.44 -9.92 8.05
N TYR A 198 32.89 -8.74 7.80
CA TYR A 198 32.05 -7.99 8.77
C TYR A 198 30.56 -8.06 8.43
N ILE A 199 30.23 -8.05 7.14
CA ILE A 199 28.84 -8.09 6.66
C ILE A 199 28.20 -9.44 6.98
N LEU A 200 28.88 -10.56 6.68
CA LEU A 200 28.31 -11.90 6.88
C LEU A 200 27.98 -12.18 8.35
N PRO A 201 28.91 -11.94 9.32
CA PRO A 201 28.59 -12.03 10.73
C PRO A 201 27.52 -11.04 11.17
N GLY A 202 27.53 -9.82 10.62
CA GLY A 202 26.52 -8.80 10.91
C GLY A 202 25.11 -9.24 10.47
N ILE A 203 24.96 -9.80 9.29
CA ILE A 203 23.70 -10.39 8.81
C ILE A 203 23.28 -11.57 9.70
N LEU A 204 24.21 -12.42 10.07
CA LEU A 204 23.92 -13.58 10.92
C LEU A 204 23.46 -13.14 12.31
N ILE A 205 24.14 -12.16 12.91
CA ILE A 205 23.75 -11.58 14.19
C ILE A 205 22.36 -10.93 14.09
N LEU A 206 22.11 -10.15 13.03
CA LEU A 206 20.79 -9.55 12.78
C LEU A 206 19.72 -10.62 12.62
N ALA A 207 20.00 -11.72 11.91
CA ALA A 207 19.04 -12.82 11.74
C ALA A 207 18.77 -13.54 13.06
N VAL A 208 19.80 -13.78 13.88
CA VAL A 208 19.63 -14.41 15.22
C VAL A 208 18.86 -13.50 16.16
N VAL A 209 19.19 -12.20 16.18
CA VAL A 209 18.46 -11.19 16.96
C VAL A 209 17.01 -11.11 16.48
N PHE A 210 16.79 -11.17 15.16
CA PHE A 210 15.46 -11.21 14.57
C PHE A 210 14.64 -12.38 15.09
N VAL A 211 15.12 -13.58 14.93
CA VAL A 211 14.40 -14.78 15.39
C VAL A 211 14.20 -14.75 16.90
N GLY A 212 15.19 -14.24 17.66
CA GLY A 212 15.10 -14.12 19.12
C GLY A 212 14.01 -13.17 19.58
N ILE A 213 13.92 -11.96 18.99
CA ILE A 213 12.90 -10.99 19.34
C ILE A 213 11.51 -11.46 18.86
N ASP A 214 11.43 -12.05 17.67
CA ASP A 214 10.18 -12.59 17.15
C ASP A 214 9.64 -13.72 18.04
N LYS A 215 10.56 -14.56 18.57
CA LYS A 215 10.21 -15.59 19.56
C LYS A 215 9.67 -15.00 20.87
N ILE A 216 10.22 -13.88 21.36
CA ILE A 216 9.72 -13.17 22.55
C ILE A 216 8.32 -12.58 22.28
N ASN A 217 8.01 -12.25 21.04
CA ASN A 217 6.70 -11.76 20.60
C ASN A 217 5.81 -12.88 20.00
N ASP A 218 5.95 -14.11 20.47
CA ASP A 218 5.14 -15.27 20.05
C ASP A 218 5.13 -15.53 18.53
N PHE A 219 6.27 -15.30 17.87
CA PHE A 219 6.44 -15.42 16.42
C PHE A 219 5.45 -14.58 15.60
N HIS A 220 5.02 -13.45 16.14
CA HIS A 220 4.04 -12.57 15.52
C HIS A 220 4.46 -12.12 14.10
N TYR A 221 5.74 -11.91 13.89
CA TYR A 221 6.28 -11.48 12.60
C TYR A 221 6.29 -12.62 11.56
N LEU A 222 6.81 -13.79 11.96
CA LEU A 222 6.85 -14.98 11.08
C LEU A 222 5.45 -15.53 10.80
N SER A 223 4.50 -15.43 11.75
CA SER A 223 3.12 -15.86 11.54
C SER A 223 2.43 -15.02 10.46
N ARG A 224 2.68 -13.70 10.42
CA ARG A 224 2.17 -12.82 9.35
C ARG A 224 2.63 -13.22 7.94
N TRP A 225 3.79 -13.85 7.80
CA TRP A 225 4.25 -14.38 6.50
C TRP A 225 3.41 -15.57 6.01
N LYS A 226 2.80 -16.30 6.93
CA LYS A 226 1.92 -17.44 6.64
C LYS A 226 0.47 -17.00 6.35
N GLU A 227 0.07 -15.80 6.80
CA GLU A 227 -1.31 -15.30 6.66
C GLU A 227 -1.65 -14.76 5.27
N ASP A 228 -0.68 -14.60 4.37
CA ASP A 228 -0.90 -14.06 3.02
C ASP A 228 -1.55 -15.05 2.04
N THR A 229 -1.93 -16.23 2.48
CA THR A 229 -2.68 -17.17 1.64
C THR A 229 -4.15 -16.79 1.69
N PRO A 230 -4.82 -16.59 0.56
CA PRO A 230 -6.25 -16.30 0.56
C PRO A 230 -6.99 -17.47 1.23
N LYS A 231 -7.72 -17.14 2.28
CA LYS A 231 -8.58 -18.12 2.98
C LYS A 231 -9.85 -18.45 2.18
N THR A 232 -9.97 -17.91 0.97
CA THR A 232 -11.15 -18.05 0.15
C THR A 232 -10.83 -18.70 -1.19
N LYS A 233 -11.77 -19.49 -1.66
CA LYS A 233 -11.78 -20.13 -2.96
C LYS A 233 -12.77 -19.45 -3.94
N LEU A 234 -13.31 -18.29 -3.56
CA LEU A 234 -14.15 -17.47 -4.43
C LEU A 234 -13.28 -16.90 -5.55
N GLU A 235 -13.69 -17.14 -6.78
CA GLU A 235 -12.97 -16.71 -7.98
C GLU A 235 -13.69 -15.56 -8.69
N ARG A 236 -15.04 -15.64 -8.76
CA ARG A 236 -15.84 -14.72 -9.57
C ARG A 236 -17.30 -14.71 -9.14
N MET A 237 -17.92 -13.55 -9.21
CA MET A 237 -19.38 -13.38 -9.23
C MET A 237 -19.76 -12.47 -10.40
N ILE A 238 -20.80 -12.83 -11.16
CA ILE A 238 -21.34 -12.03 -12.27
C ILE A 238 -22.84 -11.97 -12.12
N THR A 239 -23.42 -10.80 -12.32
CA THR A 239 -24.87 -10.64 -12.35
C THR A 239 -25.39 -10.72 -13.79
N SER A 240 -26.45 -11.47 -14.00
CA SER A 240 -27.10 -11.68 -15.31
C SER A 240 -28.62 -11.49 -15.22
N LYS A 241 -29.33 -11.72 -16.35
CA LYS A 241 -30.80 -11.73 -16.36
C LYS A 241 -31.37 -12.91 -15.58
N ASP A 242 -30.65 -14.04 -15.63
CA ASP A 242 -31.13 -15.32 -15.11
C ASP A 242 -30.80 -15.53 -13.64
N GLY A 243 -29.74 -14.87 -13.15
CA GLY A 243 -29.29 -15.02 -11.78
C GLY A 243 -27.94 -14.36 -11.49
N VAL A 244 -27.37 -14.75 -10.37
CA VAL A 244 -26.00 -14.42 -9.99
C VAL A 244 -25.13 -15.66 -10.20
N GLU A 245 -24.24 -15.59 -11.17
CA GLU A 245 -23.26 -16.65 -11.45
C GLU A 245 -22.15 -16.57 -10.40
N LEU A 246 -21.88 -17.66 -9.72
CA LEU A 246 -20.85 -17.80 -8.70
C LEU A 246 -19.85 -18.86 -9.13
N CYS A 247 -18.57 -18.51 -9.25
CA CYS A 247 -17.47 -19.46 -9.42
C CYS A 247 -16.70 -19.60 -8.08
N TYR A 248 -16.67 -20.80 -7.55
CA TYR A 248 -16.05 -21.14 -6.27
C TYR A 248 -15.32 -22.48 -6.36
N ASP A 249 -14.01 -22.51 -6.08
CA ASP A 249 -13.16 -23.71 -6.14
C ASP A 249 -13.28 -24.45 -7.49
N GLY A 250 -13.24 -23.70 -8.60
CA GLY A 250 -13.36 -24.23 -9.97
C GLY A 250 -14.76 -24.74 -10.34
N LYS A 251 -15.77 -24.56 -9.48
CA LYS A 251 -17.15 -24.98 -9.74
C LYS A 251 -18.05 -23.77 -9.97
N GLU A 252 -18.97 -23.91 -10.90
CA GLU A 252 -19.93 -22.88 -11.27
C GLU A 252 -21.30 -23.18 -10.63
N TYR A 253 -21.90 -22.13 -10.09
CA TYR A 253 -23.21 -22.14 -9.48
C TYR A 253 -24.03 -20.95 -9.96
N LEU A 254 -25.36 -21.08 -9.93
CA LEU A 254 -26.31 -20.01 -10.23
C LEU A 254 -27.20 -19.75 -9.02
N ILE A 255 -27.22 -18.52 -8.53
CA ILE A 255 -28.09 -18.08 -7.46
C ILE A 255 -29.27 -17.33 -8.04
N THR A 256 -30.49 -17.70 -7.66
CA THR A 256 -31.74 -17.09 -8.12
C THR A 256 -32.67 -16.73 -7.00
N LEU A 257 -33.63 -15.86 -7.28
CA LEU A 257 -34.75 -15.54 -6.40
C LEU A 257 -36.02 -16.15 -7.02
N GLU A 258 -36.54 -17.23 -6.45
CA GLU A 258 -37.72 -17.95 -6.88
C GLU A 258 -38.72 -18.08 -5.72
N ASP A 259 -39.97 -17.78 -5.95
CA ASP A 259 -41.05 -17.87 -4.95
C ASP A 259 -40.68 -17.17 -3.62
N LYS A 260 -40.03 -16.01 -3.71
CA LYS A 260 -39.53 -15.25 -2.57
C LYS A 260 -38.48 -15.99 -1.71
N LYS A 261 -37.81 -17.01 -2.28
CA LYS A 261 -36.72 -17.76 -1.65
C LYS A 261 -35.47 -17.64 -2.49
N ALA A 262 -34.34 -17.54 -1.83
CA ALA A 262 -33.05 -17.61 -2.52
C ALA A 262 -32.68 -19.09 -2.73
N LYS A 263 -32.38 -19.45 -3.97
CA LYS A 263 -31.96 -20.79 -4.35
C LYS A 263 -30.63 -20.77 -5.04
N ILE A 264 -29.88 -21.86 -4.95
CA ILE A 264 -28.61 -22.05 -5.62
C ILE A 264 -28.62 -23.38 -6.38
N TYR A 265 -28.15 -23.33 -7.62
CA TYR A 265 -28.08 -24.45 -8.54
C TYR A 265 -26.65 -24.74 -8.96
N ASP A 266 -26.32 -26.02 -9.13
CA ASP A 266 -25.04 -26.42 -9.75
C ASP A 266 -25.09 -26.25 -11.28
N LYS A 267 -23.96 -26.45 -11.95
CA LYS A 267 -23.84 -26.37 -13.41
C LYS A 267 -24.80 -27.32 -14.17
N LYS A 268 -25.32 -28.37 -13.51
CA LYS A 268 -26.28 -29.31 -14.07
C LYS A 268 -27.74 -28.92 -13.79
N GLY A 269 -27.99 -27.76 -13.22
CA GLY A 269 -29.32 -27.27 -12.87
C GLY A 269 -29.94 -27.94 -11.65
N ARG A 270 -29.17 -28.65 -10.83
CA ARG A 270 -29.66 -29.29 -9.59
C ARG A 270 -29.54 -28.32 -8.42
N GLU A 271 -30.63 -28.17 -7.69
CA GLU A 271 -30.65 -27.38 -6.47
C GLU A 271 -29.65 -27.95 -5.45
N THR A 272 -28.88 -27.09 -4.83
CA THR A 272 -27.88 -27.46 -3.81
C THR A 272 -27.96 -26.52 -2.62
N ASP A 273 -27.18 -26.80 -1.57
CA ASP A 273 -27.10 -25.94 -0.38
C ASP A 273 -25.80 -25.11 -0.49
N ILE A 274 -25.89 -23.82 -0.18
CA ILE A 274 -24.74 -22.91 -0.13
C ILE A 274 -23.64 -23.41 0.83
N LYS A 275 -24.00 -24.11 1.89
CA LYS A 275 -23.07 -24.75 2.83
C LYS A 275 -22.22 -25.86 2.21
N LYS A 276 -22.67 -26.44 1.08
CA LYS A 276 -21.87 -27.40 0.29
C LYS A 276 -20.86 -26.71 -0.60
N VAL A 277 -21.06 -25.41 -0.87
CA VAL A 277 -20.09 -24.55 -1.58
C VAL A 277 -19.00 -24.15 -0.61
N ASP A 278 -19.39 -23.60 0.55
CA ASP A 278 -18.48 -23.22 1.64
C ASP A 278 -19.22 -23.41 2.97
N HIS A 279 -18.57 -24.10 3.95
CA HIS A 279 -19.16 -24.37 5.26
C HIS A 279 -19.54 -23.11 6.05
N SER A 280 -18.84 -22.01 5.83
CA SER A 280 -19.08 -20.72 6.47
C SER A 280 -20.13 -19.88 5.74
N ALA A 281 -20.47 -20.25 4.50
CA ALA A 281 -21.40 -19.50 3.67
C ALA A 281 -22.83 -19.56 4.21
N LYS A 282 -23.52 -18.43 4.05
CA LYS A 282 -24.95 -18.29 4.39
C LYS A 282 -25.65 -17.56 3.26
N MET A 283 -26.90 -17.89 3.03
CA MET A 283 -27.76 -17.20 2.08
C MET A 283 -29.11 -16.94 2.75
N ALA A 284 -29.56 -15.71 2.68
CA ALA A 284 -30.81 -15.27 3.30
C ALA A 284 -31.55 -14.28 2.40
N ILE A 285 -32.84 -14.13 2.64
CA ILE A 285 -33.59 -13.01 2.10
C ILE A 285 -33.53 -11.87 3.12
N ALA A 286 -33.10 -10.72 2.65
CA ALA A 286 -33.14 -9.46 3.39
C ALA A 286 -34.17 -8.52 2.76
N GLU A 287 -34.69 -7.60 3.54
CA GLU A 287 -35.61 -6.60 3.09
C GLU A 287 -35.05 -5.22 3.41
N TYR A 288 -34.85 -4.41 2.37
CA TYR A 288 -34.36 -3.04 2.48
C TYR A 288 -35.30 -2.15 1.66
N ASP A 289 -35.78 -1.06 2.23
CA ASP A 289 -36.65 -0.10 1.55
C ASP A 289 -37.90 -0.76 0.90
N GLU A 290 -38.53 -1.73 1.59
CA GLU A 290 -39.68 -2.54 1.14
C GLU A 290 -39.37 -3.47 -0.05
N GLU A 291 -38.13 -3.56 -0.51
CA GLU A 291 -37.70 -4.47 -1.56
C GLU A 291 -36.94 -5.66 -1.00
N LYS A 292 -37.07 -6.80 -1.71
CA LYS A 292 -36.41 -8.06 -1.31
C LYS A 292 -35.10 -8.28 -2.03
N TYR A 293 -34.09 -8.63 -1.26
CA TYR A 293 -32.73 -8.89 -1.71
C TYR A 293 -32.28 -10.28 -1.30
N ILE A 294 -31.31 -10.80 -1.99
CA ILE A 294 -30.56 -12.01 -1.61
C ILE A 294 -29.25 -11.57 -0.97
N ASP A 295 -29.08 -11.82 0.32
CA ASP A 295 -27.81 -11.68 1.00
C ASP A 295 -27.02 -12.98 0.92
N VAL A 296 -25.88 -12.94 0.31
CA VAL A 296 -24.91 -14.04 0.24
C VAL A 296 -23.71 -13.70 1.10
N TYR A 297 -23.60 -14.34 2.24
CA TYR A 297 -22.42 -14.24 3.10
C TYR A 297 -21.38 -15.25 2.64
N LEU A 298 -20.23 -14.74 2.17
CA LEU A 298 -19.12 -15.54 1.65
C LEU A 298 -17.81 -14.79 1.87
N CYS A 299 -16.75 -15.50 2.24
CA CYS A 299 -15.42 -14.88 2.45
C CYS A 299 -15.41 -13.75 3.50
N ASN A 300 -16.18 -13.90 4.59
CA ASN A 300 -16.37 -12.89 5.63
C ASN A 300 -16.96 -11.55 5.11
N GLN A 301 -17.60 -11.56 3.96
CA GLN A 301 -18.27 -10.42 3.36
C GLN A 301 -19.71 -10.76 3.00
N THR A 302 -20.60 -9.79 3.07
CA THR A 302 -21.97 -9.94 2.60
C THR A 302 -22.10 -9.29 1.23
N PHE A 303 -22.59 -10.05 0.27
CA PHE A 303 -22.94 -9.55 -1.07
C PHE A 303 -24.46 -9.52 -1.19
N THR A 304 -25.01 -8.33 -1.38
CA THR A 304 -26.45 -8.11 -1.48
C THR A 304 -26.89 -7.98 -2.94
N PHE A 305 -27.81 -8.83 -3.38
CA PHE A 305 -28.29 -8.85 -4.75
C PHE A 305 -29.79 -8.57 -4.80
N GLY A 306 -30.16 -7.62 -5.66
CA GLY A 306 -31.55 -7.35 -6.02
C GLY A 306 -31.89 -7.83 -7.42
N LYS A 307 -33.16 -7.79 -7.79
CA LYS A 307 -33.69 -8.10 -9.11
C LYS A 307 -34.62 -7.00 -9.60
N ASN A 308 -34.36 -6.47 -10.77
CA ASN A 308 -35.22 -5.49 -11.45
C ASN A 308 -35.60 -5.98 -12.84
N SER A 309 -36.22 -5.13 -13.65
CA SER A 309 -36.64 -5.46 -15.03
C SER A 309 -35.48 -5.81 -15.98
N LYS A 310 -34.24 -5.41 -15.64
CA LYS A 310 -33.04 -5.68 -16.45
C LYS A 310 -32.31 -6.95 -16.03
N GLY A 311 -32.69 -7.56 -14.88
CA GLY A 311 -32.08 -8.76 -14.31
C GLY A 311 -31.57 -8.53 -12.89
N TYR A 312 -30.61 -9.37 -12.47
CA TYR A 312 -30.03 -9.25 -11.15
C TYR A 312 -28.95 -8.18 -11.13
N TYR A 313 -28.79 -7.51 -9.97
CA TYR A 313 -27.77 -6.49 -9.72
C TYR A 313 -27.20 -6.63 -8.31
N TYR A 314 -25.99 -6.15 -8.13
CA TYR A 314 -25.36 -6.00 -6.82
C TYR A 314 -25.72 -4.65 -6.20
N ARG A 315 -26.21 -4.67 -4.96
CA ARG A 315 -26.46 -3.46 -4.17
C ARG A 315 -25.23 -3.15 -3.33
N THR A 316 -24.60 -2.03 -3.62
CA THR A 316 -23.44 -1.57 -2.84
C THR A 316 -23.83 -1.11 -1.43
N GLU A 317 -22.88 -0.97 -0.53
CA GLU A 317 -23.10 -0.47 0.84
C GLU A 317 -23.80 0.89 0.86
N ASN A 318 -23.58 1.73 -0.16
CA ASN A 318 -24.24 3.02 -0.31
C ASN A 318 -25.63 2.94 -1.01
N GLY A 319 -26.17 1.74 -1.18
CA GLY A 319 -27.46 1.52 -1.80
C GLY A 319 -27.50 1.64 -3.32
N LYS A 320 -26.34 1.87 -3.98
CA LYS A 320 -26.27 1.97 -5.45
C LYS A 320 -26.42 0.60 -6.10
N GLU A 321 -27.28 0.49 -7.12
CA GLU A 321 -27.37 -0.68 -7.98
C GLU A 321 -26.24 -0.71 -9.00
N THR A 322 -25.59 -1.84 -9.15
CA THR A 322 -24.51 -2.02 -10.14
C THR A 322 -24.47 -3.46 -10.65
N GLN A 323 -23.95 -3.64 -11.86
CA GLN A 323 -23.71 -4.96 -12.42
C GLN A 323 -22.33 -5.47 -11.99
N LEU A 324 -22.25 -6.73 -11.55
CA LEU A 324 -20.97 -7.41 -11.43
C LEU A 324 -20.62 -7.98 -12.80
N THR A 325 -19.49 -7.56 -13.34
CA THR A 325 -18.98 -7.99 -14.64
C THR A 325 -17.61 -8.61 -14.49
N ASP A 326 -17.18 -9.39 -15.46
CA ASP A 326 -15.80 -9.88 -15.49
C ASP A 326 -14.83 -8.71 -15.73
N ILE A 327 -13.80 -8.63 -14.90
CA ILE A 327 -12.83 -7.53 -14.93
C ILE A 327 -11.58 -7.97 -15.69
N SER A 328 -11.16 -7.13 -16.63
CA SER A 328 -9.93 -7.35 -17.38
C SER A 328 -8.72 -7.41 -16.43
N LYS A 329 -8.00 -8.53 -16.47
CA LYS A 329 -6.83 -8.78 -15.62
C LYS A 329 -5.78 -9.59 -16.37
N VAL A 330 -4.55 -9.47 -15.93
CA VAL A 330 -3.48 -10.42 -16.31
C VAL A 330 -3.58 -11.62 -15.38
N ASP A 331 -3.56 -12.81 -15.96
CA ASP A 331 -3.51 -14.05 -15.17
C ASP A 331 -2.14 -14.13 -14.45
N VAL A 332 -2.19 -14.23 -13.14
CA VAL A 332 -1.00 -14.35 -12.26
C VAL A 332 -0.96 -15.72 -11.56
N GLY A 333 -1.71 -16.70 -12.06
CA GLY A 333 -1.75 -18.07 -11.56
C GLY A 333 -2.24 -18.17 -10.12
N GLY A 334 -3.27 -17.41 -9.75
CA GLY A 334 -3.87 -17.42 -8.41
C GLY A 334 -2.98 -16.78 -7.32
N LYS A 335 -1.97 -15.98 -7.73
CA LYS A 335 -1.01 -15.34 -6.81
C LYS A 335 -1.36 -13.89 -6.47
N GLU A 336 -2.60 -13.46 -6.70
CA GLU A 336 -3.09 -12.09 -6.43
C GLU A 336 -2.90 -11.66 -4.98
N TYR A 337 -2.92 -12.60 -4.04
CA TYR A 337 -2.72 -12.34 -2.61
C TYR A 337 -1.30 -11.90 -2.24
N LEU A 338 -0.30 -12.20 -3.06
CA LEU A 338 1.10 -11.89 -2.75
C LEU A 338 1.34 -10.39 -2.63
N GLY A 339 2.33 -10.04 -1.81
CA GLY A 339 2.70 -8.66 -1.55
C GLY A 339 1.59 -7.88 -0.83
N SER A 340 0.82 -8.53 0.04
CA SER A 340 -0.32 -7.91 0.75
C SER A 340 -1.37 -7.36 -0.23
N GLY A 341 -1.71 -8.13 -1.25
CA GLY A 341 -2.68 -7.76 -2.28
C GLY A 341 -2.15 -6.85 -3.39
N ARG A 342 -0.84 -6.54 -3.41
CA ARG A 342 -0.27 -5.71 -4.48
C ARG A 342 -0.33 -6.39 -5.84
N ILE A 343 -0.11 -7.71 -5.90
CA ILE A 343 -0.22 -8.47 -7.18
C ILE A 343 -1.65 -8.42 -7.72
N TYR A 344 -2.67 -8.42 -6.84
CA TYR A 344 -4.05 -8.16 -7.26
C TYR A 344 -4.17 -6.81 -7.97
N ILE A 345 -3.69 -5.73 -7.36
CA ILE A 345 -3.75 -4.39 -7.95
C ILE A 345 -2.99 -4.33 -9.27
N TRP A 346 -1.78 -4.91 -9.32
CA TRP A 346 -0.95 -4.91 -10.53
C TRP A 346 -1.59 -5.70 -11.67
N SER A 347 -2.22 -6.84 -11.39
CA SER A 347 -2.88 -7.65 -12.43
C SER A 347 -4.02 -6.90 -13.12
N ARG A 348 -4.70 -5.97 -12.43
CA ARG A 348 -5.74 -5.10 -12.98
C ARG A 348 -5.16 -3.81 -13.58
N THR A 349 -4.01 -3.36 -13.09
CA THR A 349 -3.33 -2.16 -13.63
C THR A 349 -2.67 -2.42 -14.98
N LEU A 350 -2.05 -3.58 -15.17
CA LEU A 350 -1.34 -3.90 -16.42
C LEU A 350 -2.20 -3.80 -17.69
N PRO A 351 -3.47 -4.26 -17.73
CA PRO A 351 -4.34 -4.03 -18.89
C PRO A 351 -4.60 -2.54 -19.18
N ILE A 352 -4.64 -1.70 -18.13
CA ILE A 352 -4.88 -0.25 -18.25
C ILE A 352 -3.73 0.44 -18.97
N LEU A 353 -2.49 0.00 -18.75
CA LEU A 353 -1.30 0.57 -19.38
C LEU A 353 -1.40 0.60 -20.91
N LYS A 354 -2.04 -0.41 -21.53
CA LYS A 354 -2.22 -0.44 -22.99
C LYS A 354 -2.95 0.78 -23.52
N LYS A 355 -3.86 1.36 -22.72
CA LYS A 355 -4.64 2.55 -23.09
C LYS A 355 -3.85 3.85 -22.88
N TYR A 356 -2.97 3.87 -21.90
CA TYR A 356 -2.29 5.09 -21.42
C TYR A 356 -0.77 5.10 -21.67
N ILE A 357 -0.28 4.21 -22.53
CA ILE A 357 1.15 4.00 -22.76
C ILE A 357 1.88 5.24 -23.35
N VAL A 358 1.17 6.11 -24.06
CA VAL A 358 1.78 7.25 -24.78
C VAL A 358 1.66 8.56 -24.00
N ALA A 359 0.51 8.81 -23.41
CA ALA A 359 0.21 10.13 -22.85
C ALA A 359 -0.28 10.07 -21.38
N GLY A 360 -0.35 8.89 -20.79
CA GLY A 360 -0.88 8.72 -19.46
C GLY A 360 -2.39 9.02 -19.34
N SER A 361 -2.93 8.88 -18.15
CA SER A 361 -4.33 9.20 -17.83
C SER A 361 -4.50 10.60 -17.21
N GLY A 362 -3.41 11.25 -16.91
CA GLY A 362 -3.29 12.52 -16.18
C GLY A 362 -2.77 12.32 -14.75
N PRO A 363 -1.99 13.28 -14.24
CA PRO A 363 -1.52 13.29 -12.87
C PRO A 363 -2.66 13.05 -11.88
N ASP A 364 -2.42 12.21 -10.89
CA ASP A 364 -3.33 11.89 -9.77
C ASP A 364 -4.70 11.30 -10.17
N THR A 365 -4.80 10.67 -11.34
CA THR A 365 -6.05 10.08 -11.85
C THR A 365 -6.13 8.55 -11.71
N PHE A 366 -5.15 7.90 -11.07
CA PHE A 366 -5.12 6.43 -10.96
C PHE A 366 -6.41 5.85 -10.39
N ALA A 367 -6.97 6.47 -9.33
CA ALA A 367 -8.21 6.02 -8.72
C ALA A 367 -9.41 6.02 -9.68
N GLU A 368 -9.40 6.88 -10.69
CA GLU A 368 -10.49 7.03 -11.67
C GLU A 368 -10.38 6.02 -12.81
N VAL A 369 -9.16 5.59 -13.16
CA VAL A 369 -8.93 4.64 -14.26
C VAL A 369 -8.83 3.20 -13.80
N PHE A 370 -8.53 2.96 -12.53
CA PHE A 370 -8.55 1.62 -11.96
C PHE A 370 -9.99 1.07 -11.93
N PRO A 371 -10.23 -0.23 -12.22
CA PRO A 371 -11.58 -0.81 -12.23
C PRO A 371 -12.15 -0.91 -10.81
N GLN A 372 -12.67 0.21 -10.31
CA GLN A 372 -13.28 0.30 -8.96
C GLN A 372 -14.53 -0.58 -8.80
N ASN A 373 -15.10 -1.03 -9.91
CA ASN A 373 -16.23 -1.97 -9.95
C ASN A 373 -15.82 -3.44 -9.76
N ASP A 374 -14.53 -3.75 -9.51
CA ASP A 374 -14.08 -5.09 -9.10
C ASP A 374 -14.43 -5.35 -7.62
N TYR A 375 -15.72 -5.37 -7.29
CA TYR A 375 -16.20 -5.55 -5.92
C TYR A 375 -15.76 -6.89 -5.32
N VAL A 376 -15.81 -7.95 -6.13
CA VAL A 376 -15.42 -9.30 -5.70
C VAL A 376 -13.93 -9.38 -5.43
N GLY A 377 -13.09 -8.90 -6.34
CA GLY A 377 -11.64 -8.87 -6.14
C GLY A 377 -11.25 -8.01 -4.94
N LYS A 378 -11.89 -6.86 -4.73
CA LYS A 378 -11.67 -6.01 -3.56
C LYS A 378 -12.11 -6.68 -2.24
N ALA A 379 -13.21 -7.41 -2.26
CA ALA A 379 -13.66 -8.20 -1.09
C ALA A 379 -12.62 -9.25 -0.70
N ILE A 380 -12.08 -9.96 -1.69
CA ILE A 380 -11.10 -11.04 -1.48
C ILE A 380 -9.73 -10.50 -1.05
N TYR A 381 -9.18 -9.53 -1.80
CA TYR A 381 -7.77 -9.14 -1.70
C TYR A 381 -7.55 -7.83 -0.94
N ALA A 382 -8.58 -7.01 -0.76
CA ALA A 382 -8.55 -5.76 -0.01
C ALA A 382 -9.43 -5.80 1.25
N ASN A 383 -10.08 -6.93 1.55
CA ASN A 383 -10.96 -7.17 2.69
C ASN A 383 -12.15 -6.19 2.80
N ASN A 384 -12.46 -5.46 1.74
CA ASN A 384 -13.58 -4.52 1.70
C ASN A 384 -13.98 -4.26 0.24
N PRO A 385 -15.20 -4.64 -0.20
CA PRO A 385 -15.68 -4.42 -1.55
C PRO A 385 -15.85 -2.93 -1.91
N ALA A 386 -16.12 -2.08 -0.92
CA ALA A 386 -16.29 -0.64 -1.10
C ALA A 386 -14.96 0.14 -1.14
N ARG A 387 -13.84 -0.50 -0.80
CA ARG A 387 -12.54 0.16 -0.76
C ARG A 387 -12.18 0.77 -2.10
N VAL A 388 -11.76 2.04 -2.09
CA VAL A 388 -11.18 2.69 -3.27
C VAL A 388 -9.70 2.32 -3.37
N ILE A 389 -9.31 1.80 -4.52
CA ILE A 389 -7.90 1.54 -4.83
C ILE A 389 -7.33 2.81 -5.46
N GLU A 390 -6.59 3.56 -4.68
CA GLU A 390 -6.10 4.91 -5.03
C GLU A 390 -4.72 4.92 -5.71
N LYS A 391 -3.97 3.82 -5.56
CA LYS A 391 -2.61 3.72 -6.10
C LYS A 391 -2.17 2.25 -6.27
N PRO A 392 -1.24 1.97 -7.19
CA PRO A 392 -0.74 0.62 -7.42
C PRO A 392 0.29 0.17 -6.38
N HIS A 393 0.70 1.02 -5.42
CA HIS A 393 1.82 0.78 -4.51
C HIS A 393 3.12 0.38 -5.24
N ASN A 394 3.33 0.98 -6.41
CA ASN A 394 4.50 0.86 -7.26
C ASN A 394 4.60 2.16 -8.07
N ASP A 395 5.59 2.99 -7.77
CA ASP A 395 5.72 4.32 -8.35
C ASP A 395 5.99 4.28 -9.86
N TYR A 396 6.70 3.25 -10.35
CA TYR A 396 6.90 3.09 -11.79
C TYR A 396 5.57 2.83 -12.52
N LEU A 397 4.75 1.92 -12.02
CA LEU A 397 3.43 1.65 -12.58
C LEU A 397 2.52 2.87 -12.47
N MET A 398 2.61 3.60 -11.35
CA MET A 398 1.82 4.80 -11.13
C MET A 398 2.19 5.89 -12.13
N GLN A 399 3.48 6.20 -12.26
CA GLN A 399 3.96 7.18 -13.23
C GLN A 399 3.60 6.77 -14.67
N TRP A 400 3.71 5.50 -14.99
CA TRP A 400 3.40 5.01 -16.33
C TRP A 400 1.91 5.07 -16.68
N VAL A 401 1.01 4.88 -15.71
CA VAL A 401 -0.44 5.04 -15.92
C VAL A 401 -0.80 6.52 -16.04
N GLN A 402 -0.17 7.39 -15.23
CA GLN A 402 -0.60 8.78 -15.06
C GLN A 402 0.10 9.76 -16.02
N ASN A 403 1.37 9.54 -16.32
CA ASN A 403 2.24 10.46 -17.04
C ASN A 403 2.93 9.74 -18.21
#